data_a99a8723fa0ab0bb1aa1d685f28f032f
#
_entry.id   a99a8723fa0ab0bb1aa1d685f28f032f
#
_cell.length_a   1.000
_cell.length_b   1.000
_cell.length_c   1.000
_cell.angle_alpha   90.00
_cell.angle_beta   90.00
_cell.angle_gamma   90.00
#
_symmetry.space_group_name_H-M   'P 1'
#
loop_
_entity.id
_entity.type
_entity.pdbx_description
1 polymer ?
#
loop_
_entity_poly.entity_id
_entity_poly.type
_entity_poly.pdbx_seq_one_letter_code
_entity_poly.pdbx_strand_id
1 'polypeptide(L)'
;MKVIVLSDVHANIWALDAVLKQEREYDLLCFAGDMIDYGTAPAEVIERFQSCSRAVLVKGNHDDNAVRVFHTEDFRHASAGQYKWVHHNLERMTGEQVAYIDSLPESAVFQADGWVYLVQHQYRPGSYEVIECRHAFEEHWRRHTPKEYWAAPRRRMVFGHTHRQCV
;
A
#
# COMPACT_ATOMS: atom_id res chain seq x y z
N MET A 1 6.75 -11.44 -18.10
CA MET A 1 7.11 -10.91 -16.76
C MET A 1 5.98 -11.23 -15.78
N LYS A 2 6.27 -11.87 -14.64
CA LYS A 2 5.28 -12.18 -13.60
C LYS A 2 5.30 -11.09 -12.53
N VAL A 3 4.21 -10.37 -12.41
CA VAL A 3 4.01 -9.35 -11.38
C VAL A 3 3.02 -9.87 -10.35
N ILE A 4 3.43 -9.92 -9.08
CA ILE A 4 2.50 -10.17 -7.97
C ILE A 4 1.94 -8.82 -7.54
N VAL A 5 0.62 -8.75 -7.42
CA VAL A 5 -0.08 -7.55 -6.92
C VAL A 5 -0.72 -7.89 -5.58
N LEU A 6 -0.35 -7.16 -4.54
CA LEU A 6 -0.87 -7.28 -3.18
C LEU A 6 -1.33 -5.92 -2.68
N SER A 7 -2.29 -5.91 -1.78
CA SER A 7 -2.66 -4.75 -0.96
C SER A 7 -3.31 -5.20 0.34
N ASP A 8 -3.53 -4.26 1.26
CA ASP A 8 -4.35 -4.46 2.45
C ASP A 8 -3.89 -5.68 3.28
N VAL A 9 -2.58 -5.81 3.49
CA VAL A 9 -1.97 -6.90 4.28
C VAL A 9 -2.28 -6.77 5.77
N HIS A 10 -2.41 -5.54 6.25
CA HIS A 10 -2.87 -5.24 7.59
C HIS A 10 -2.16 -6.06 8.69
N ALA A 11 -0.85 -5.98 8.75
CA ALA A 11 -0.01 -6.65 9.76
C ALA A 11 -0.24 -8.19 9.88
N ASN A 12 -0.70 -8.82 8.78
CA ASN A 12 -0.92 -10.26 8.69
C ASN A 12 0.27 -10.96 8.02
N ILE A 13 1.34 -11.19 8.78
CA ILE A 13 2.56 -11.84 8.26
C ILE A 13 2.29 -13.24 7.72
N TRP A 14 1.37 -13.99 8.33
CA TRP A 14 1.08 -15.37 7.92
C TRP A 14 0.44 -15.42 6.53
N ALA A 15 -0.49 -14.49 6.24
CA ALA A 15 -1.08 -14.39 4.91
C ALA A 15 -0.04 -13.93 3.89
N LEU A 16 0.76 -12.92 4.20
CA LEU A 16 1.85 -12.45 3.33
C LEU A 16 2.83 -13.57 3.01
N ASP A 17 3.30 -14.30 4.02
CA ASP A 17 4.23 -15.41 3.84
C ASP A 17 3.64 -16.57 3.03
N ALA A 18 2.35 -16.87 3.24
CA ALA A 18 1.66 -17.90 2.48
C ALA A 18 1.63 -17.56 0.98
N VAL A 19 1.31 -16.31 0.64
CA VAL A 19 1.29 -15.84 -0.75
C VAL A 19 2.70 -15.86 -1.34
N LEU A 20 3.69 -15.28 -0.65
CA LEU A 20 5.08 -15.24 -1.16
C LEU A 20 5.69 -16.64 -1.29
N LYS A 21 5.30 -17.58 -0.43
CA LYS A 21 5.69 -18.98 -0.53
C LYS A 21 5.07 -19.69 -1.72
N GLN A 22 3.81 -19.39 -2.03
CA GLN A 22 3.09 -19.94 -3.19
C GLN A 22 3.64 -19.38 -4.50
N GLU A 23 3.94 -18.06 -4.50
CA GLU A 23 4.34 -17.30 -5.68
C GLU A 23 5.87 -17.07 -5.75
N ARG A 24 6.65 -18.13 -5.51
CA ARG A 24 8.13 -18.05 -5.32
C ARG A 24 8.89 -17.39 -6.47
N GLU A 25 8.42 -17.56 -7.69
CA GLU A 25 9.10 -17.06 -8.90
C GLU A 25 8.30 -15.88 -9.46
N TYR A 26 8.66 -14.67 -9.06
CA TYR A 26 8.13 -13.44 -9.61
C TYR A 26 9.25 -12.47 -10.00
N ASP A 27 8.94 -11.62 -10.98
CA ASP A 27 9.87 -10.60 -11.47
C ASP A 27 9.73 -9.28 -10.69
N LEU A 28 8.52 -8.96 -10.22
CA LEU A 28 8.21 -7.74 -9.48
C LEU A 28 7.08 -7.98 -8.49
N LEU A 29 7.22 -7.42 -7.28
CA LEU A 29 6.15 -7.28 -6.31
C LEU A 29 5.58 -5.85 -6.38
N CYS A 30 4.28 -5.73 -6.61
CA CYS A 30 3.54 -4.48 -6.55
C CYS A 30 2.65 -4.49 -5.31
N PHE A 31 2.84 -3.53 -4.41
CA PHE A 31 2.05 -3.40 -3.19
C PHE A 31 1.30 -2.07 -3.17
N ALA A 32 -0.03 -2.14 -3.09
CA ALA A 32 -0.92 -1.00 -3.20
C ALA A 32 -1.44 -0.49 -1.84
N GLY A 33 -0.58 -0.52 -0.79
CA GLY A 33 -0.84 0.15 0.49
C GLY A 33 -1.57 -0.68 1.54
N ASP A 34 -1.68 -0.10 2.73
CA ASP A 34 -2.19 -0.68 3.96
C ASP A 34 -1.38 -1.91 4.42
N MET A 35 -0.13 -1.61 4.75
CA MET A 35 0.85 -2.58 5.25
C MET A 35 0.51 -3.04 6.66
N ILE A 36 0.09 -2.10 7.50
CA ILE A 36 -0.14 -2.30 8.93
C ILE A 36 -1.58 -2.00 9.35
N ASP A 37 -1.84 -2.04 10.66
CA ASP A 37 -3.14 -1.93 11.33
C ASP A 37 -3.94 -3.26 11.28
N TYR A 38 -4.95 -3.40 12.15
CA TYR A 38 -5.84 -4.55 12.35
C TYR A 38 -5.17 -5.87 12.75
N GLY A 39 -4.06 -6.24 12.16
CA GLY A 39 -3.33 -7.47 12.49
C GLY A 39 -2.33 -7.29 13.63
N THR A 40 -1.59 -8.35 13.94
CA THR A 40 -0.79 -8.46 15.18
C THR A 40 0.72 -8.49 14.96
N ALA A 41 1.20 -8.51 13.73
CA ALA A 41 2.61 -8.66 13.36
C ALA A 41 3.11 -7.53 12.43
N PRO A 42 3.03 -6.24 12.87
CA PRO A 42 3.40 -5.11 12.00
C PRO A 42 4.91 -5.08 11.69
N ALA A 43 5.76 -5.34 12.68
CA ALA A 43 7.20 -5.30 12.51
C ALA A 43 7.67 -6.34 11.48
N GLU A 44 7.16 -7.56 11.61
CA GLU A 44 7.52 -8.69 10.72
C GLU A 44 7.03 -8.44 9.28
N VAL A 45 5.87 -7.81 9.11
CA VAL A 45 5.36 -7.43 7.77
C VAL A 45 6.26 -6.37 7.15
N ILE A 46 6.67 -5.35 7.89
CA ILE A 46 7.59 -4.31 7.42
C ILE A 46 8.94 -4.92 7.02
N GLU A 47 9.53 -5.73 7.87
CA GLU A 47 10.81 -6.41 7.59
C GLU A 47 10.71 -7.30 6.35
N ARG A 48 9.57 -7.98 6.16
CA ARG A 48 9.32 -8.78 4.97
C ARG A 48 9.31 -7.93 3.71
N PHE A 49 8.63 -6.80 3.68
CA PHE A 49 8.63 -5.89 2.53
C PHE A 49 10.00 -5.26 2.30
N GLN A 50 10.73 -4.89 3.36
CA GLN A 50 12.10 -4.37 3.25
C GLN A 50 13.07 -5.41 2.64
N SER A 51 12.82 -6.70 2.85
CA SER A 51 13.62 -7.78 2.26
C SER A 51 13.34 -8.03 0.78
N CYS A 52 12.26 -7.46 0.22
CA CYS A 52 11.89 -7.63 -1.19
C CYS A 52 12.74 -6.72 -2.08
N SER A 53 13.74 -7.27 -2.75
CA SER A 53 14.69 -6.51 -3.58
C SER A 53 14.08 -5.93 -4.87
N ARG A 54 12.98 -6.49 -5.34
CA ARG A 54 12.25 -6.07 -6.56
C ARG A 54 10.80 -5.77 -6.23
N ALA A 55 10.57 -4.61 -5.63
CA ALA A 55 9.24 -4.20 -5.19
C ALA A 55 8.94 -2.74 -5.57
N VAL A 56 7.68 -2.49 -5.91
CA VAL A 56 7.09 -1.16 -5.99
C VAL A 56 6.05 -1.10 -4.89
N LEU A 57 6.29 -0.24 -3.91
CA LEU A 57 5.46 -0.14 -2.71
C LEU A 57 4.89 1.27 -2.61
N VAL A 58 3.61 1.38 -2.28
CA VAL A 58 2.98 2.65 -1.89
C VAL A 58 2.36 2.49 -0.51
N LYS A 59 2.20 3.59 0.21
CA LYS A 59 1.51 3.61 1.50
C LYS A 59 0.00 3.76 1.31
N GLY A 60 -0.77 3.26 2.28
CA GLY A 60 -2.21 3.40 2.35
C GLY A 60 -2.66 4.35 3.45
N ASN A 61 -3.97 4.48 3.63
CA ASN A 61 -4.53 5.40 4.64
C ASN A 61 -4.31 4.90 6.07
N HIS A 62 -4.21 3.59 6.31
CA HIS A 62 -3.87 3.06 7.63
C HIS A 62 -2.40 3.29 7.95
N ASP A 63 -1.52 3.19 6.96
CA ASP A 63 -0.11 3.51 7.08
C ASP A 63 0.10 4.99 7.45
N ASP A 64 -0.55 5.92 6.73
CA ASP A 64 -0.53 7.35 7.05
C ASP A 64 -1.13 7.66 8.42
N ASN A 65 -2.22 6.98 8.80
CA ASN A 65 -2.82 7.14 10.11
C ASN A 65 -1.85 6.71 11.23
N ALA A 66 -1.14 5.61 11.06
CA ALA A 66 -0.17 5.14 12.03
C ALA A 66 1.00 6.12 12.21
N VAL A 67 1.55 6.64 11.11
CA VAL A 67 2.60 7.67 11.16
C VAL A 67 2.09 8.90 11.91
N ARG A 68 0.89 9.39 11.58
CA ARG A 68 0.29 10.54 12.24
C ARG A 68 0.07 10.30 13.74
N VAL A 69 -0.47 9.16 14.14
CA VAL A 69 -0.71 8.79 15.55
C VAL A 69 0.60 8.69 16.33
N PHE A 70 1.65 8.11 15.73
CA PHE A 70 2.97 7.98 16.37
C PHE A 70 3.56 9.34 16.79
N HIS A 71 3.30 10.39 16.00
CA HIS A 71 3.80 11.73 16.29
C HIS A 71 2.87 12.58 17.18
N THR A 72 1.76 12.01 17.67
CA THR A 72 0.81 12.70 18.55
C THR A 72 0.98 12.25 20.01
N GLU A 73 0.52 13.09 20.95
CA GLU A 73 0.42 12.72 22.35
C GLU A 73 -0.58 11.57 22.58
N ASP A 74 -1.54 11.39 21.69
CA ASP A 74 -2.57 10.33 21.75
C ASP A 74 -1.95 8.93 21.78
N PHE A 75 -0.82 8.73 21.08
CA PHE A 75 -0.12 7.44 21.13
C PHE A 75 0.36 7.07 22.53
N ARG A 76 0.89 8.05 23.28
CA ARG A 76 1.52 7.84 24.59
C ARG A 76 0.53 7.76 25.72
N HIS A 77 -0.67 8.31 25.57
CA HIS A 77 -1.66 8.51 26.61
C HIS A 77 -3.05 7.97 26.28
N ALA A 78 -3.18 7.06 25.31
CA ALA A 78 -4.46 6.46 24.96
C ALA A 78 -5.07 5.75 26.20
N SER A 79 -6.23 6.22 26.64
CA SER A 79 -7.00 5.52 27.66
C SER A 79 -7.52 4.18 27.14
N ALA A 80 -7.93 3.27 28.03
CA ALA A 80 -8.46 1.95 27.62
C ALA A 80 -9.63 2.05 26.62
N GLY A 81 -10.45 3.10 26.70
CA GLY A 81 -11.56 3.33 25.75
C GLY A 81 -11.13 3.95 24.42
N GLN A 82 -9.93 4.48 24.33
CA GLN A 82 -9.36 5.07 23.12
C GLN A 82 -8.35 4.15 22.43
N TYR A 83 -7.96 3.06 23.08
CA TYR A 83 -7.03 2.10 22.53
C TYR A 83 -7.62 1.39 21.32
N LYS A 84 -6.88 1.45 20.19
CA LYS A 84 -7.28 0.88 18.89
C LYS A 84 -6.15 0.02 18.33
N TRP A 85 -6.41 -0.71 17.27
CA TRP A 85 -5.42 -1.53 16.58
C TRP A 85 -4.15 -0.77 16.18
N VAL A 86 -4.28 0.49 15.76
CA VAL A 86 -3.12 1.33 15.46
C VAL A 86 -2.17 1.49 16.65
N HIS A 87 -2.70 1.64 17.89
CA HIS A 87 -1.88 1.72 19.10
C HIS A 87 -1.16 0.40 19.36
N HIS A 88 -1.89 -0.73 19.22
CA HIS A 88 -1.31 -2.07 19.35
C HIS A 88 -0.15 -2.31 18.37
N ASN A 89 -0.29 -1.84 17.13
CA ASN A 89 0.76 -1.94 16.12
C ASN A 89 1.96 -1.07 16.50
N LEU A 90 1.72 0.21 16.83
CA LEU A 90 2.79 1.16 17.16
C LEU A 90 3.61 0.75 18.38
N GLU A 91 3.01 0.09 19.38
CA GLU A 91 3.74 -0.49 20.53
C GLU A 91 4.73 -1.59 20.13
N ARG A 92 4.58 -2.20 18.96
CA ARG A 92 5.39 -3.30 18.42
C ARG A 92 6.33 -2.87 17.32
N MET A 93 6.35 -1.58 17.00
CA MET A 93 7.17 -1.02 15.93
C MET A 93 8.27 -0.13 16.53
N THR A 94 9.40 -0.09 15.85
CA THR A 94 10.46 0.88 16.14
C THR A 94 10.19 2.19 15.42
N GLY A 95 10.81 3.30 15.90
CA GLY A 95 10.75 4.57 15.21
C GLY A 95 11.32 4.51 13.77
N GLU A 96 12.30 3.63 13.53
CA GLU A 96 12.86 3.41 12.18
C GLU A 96 11.86 2.74 11.25
N GLN A 97 11.06 1.81 11.76
CA GLN A 97 9.99 1.17 10.99
C GLN A 97 8.87 2.15 10.66
N VAL A 98 8.50 3.03 11.59
CA VAL A 98 7.54 4.12 11.30
C VAL A 98 8.09 5.08 10.26
N ALA A 99 9.37 5.49 10.37
CA ALA A 99 10.02 6.34 9.39
C ALA A 99 10.12 5.67 8.00
N TYR A 100 10.30 4.35 7.95
CA TYR A 100 10.26 3.61 6.70
C TYR A 100 8.89 3.72 6.02
N ILE A 101 7.79 3.50 6.77
CA ILE A 101 6.42 3.65 6.22
C ILE A 101 6.21 5.08 5.73
N ASP A 102 6.61 6.09 6.52
CA ASP A 102 6.46 7.50 6.14
C ASP A 102 7.22 7.84 4.86
N SER A 103 8.33 7.18 4.61
CA SER A 103 9.14 7.36 3.40
C SER A 103 8.52 6.77 2.13
N LEU A 104 7.51 5.90 2.24
CA LEU A 104 6.84 5.32 1.08
C LEU A 104 6.00 6.36 0.34
N PRO A 105 5.99 6.36 -1.00
CA PRO A 105 5.18 7.28 -1.77
C PRO A 105 3.68 6.95 -1.68
N GLU A 106 2.81 7.94 -1.90
CA GLU A 106 1.36 7.76 -2.05
C GLU A 106 0.98 7.13 -3.41
N SER A 107 1.85 7.29 -4.40
CA SER A 107 1.66 6.72 -5.74
C SER A 107 2.99 6.37 -6.38
N ALA A 108 2.99 5.35 -7.23
CA ALA A 108 4.15 4.96 -8.01
C ALA A 108 3.76 4.57 -9.44
N VAL A 109 4.70 4.71 -10.36
CA VAL A 109 4.53 4.28 -11.75
C VAL A 109 5.62 3.27 -12.09
N PHE A 110 5.25 2.16 -12.71
CA PHE A 110 6.21 1.18 -13.23
C PHE A 110 5.77 0.64 -14.60
N GLN A 111 6.68 -0.02 -15.29
CA GLN A 111 6.42 -0.65 -16.58
C GLN A 111 6.65 -2.17 -16.52
N ALA A 112 5.76 -2.93 -17.14
CA ALA A 112 5.87 -4.37 -17.30
C ALA A 112 5.25 -4.81 -18.63
N ASP A 113 5.98 -5.59 -19.43
CA ASP A 113 5.54 -6.15 -20.72
C ASP A 113 4.86 -5.14 -21.66
N GLY A 114 5.39 -3.92 -21.74
CA GLY A 114 4.86 -2.85 -22.58
C GLY A 114 3.59 -2.17 -22.04
N TRP A 115 3.20 -2.47 -20.82
CA TRP A 115 2.16 -1.75 -20.08
C TRP A 115 2.78 -0.77 -19.11
N VAL A 116 2.12 0.36 -18.92
CA VAL A 116 2.41 1.34 -17.85
C VAL A 116 1.37 1.17 -16.75
N TYR A 117 1.83 1.05 -15.52
CA TYR A 117 1.00 0.87 -14.34
C TYR A 117 1.13 2.08 -13.43
N LEU A 118 0.00 2.64 -13.00
CA LEU A 118 -0.10 3.56 -11.88
C LEU A 118 -0.58 2.76 -10.67
N VAL A 119 0.13 2.86 -9.56
CA VAL A 119 -0.22 2.22 -8.29
C VAL A 119 -0.54 3.30 -7.27
N GLN A 120 -1.68 3.17 -6.62
CA GLN A 120 -2.11 4.00 -5.49
C GLN A 120 -2.96 3.14 -4.57
N HIS A 121 -3.11 3.55 -3.30
CA HIS A 121 -3.99 2.81 -2.41
C HIS A 121 -5.46 3.15 -2.65
N GLN A 122 -5.80 4.42 -2.80
CA GLN A 122 -7.18 4.90 -2.98
C GLN A 122 -7.33 5.68 -4.28
N TYR A 123 -8.49 5.56 -4.91
CA TYR A 123 -8.86 6.46 -6.01
C TYR A 123 -9.06 7.90 -5.51
N ARG A 124 -9.82 8.06 -4.43
CA ARG A 124 -10.02 9.34 -3.74
C ARG A 124 -9.83 9.16 -2.23
N PRO A 125 -9.09 10.05 -1.56
CA PRO A 125 -8.87 9.98 -0.12
C PRO A 125 -10.19 9.89 0.67
N GLY A 126 -10.25 8.90 1.57
CA GLY A 126 -11.42 8.70 2.45
C GLY A 126 -12.69 8.19 1.75
N SER A 127 -12.59 7.68 0.53
CA SER A 127 -13.73 7.21 -0.26
C SER A 127 -13.50 5.80 -0.80
N TYR A 128 -14.55 4.98 -0.79
CA TYR A 128 -14.60 3.67 -1.44
C TYR A 128 -15.03 3.73 -2.92
N GLU A 129 -15.05 4.92 -3.50
CA GLU A 129 -15.36 5.08 -4.92
C GLU A 129 -14.33 4.38 -5.79
N VAL A 130 -14.78 3.86 -6.93
CA VAL A 130 -13.97 3.25 -7.97
C VAL A 130 -14.07 4.03 -9.27
N ILE A 131 -13.14 3.82 -10.19
CA ILE A 131 -13.19 4.44 -11.51
C ILE A 131 -14.16 3.67 -12.39
N GLU A 132 -15.28 4.28 -12.74
CA GLU A 132 -16.37 3.63 -13.49
C GLU A 132 -16.41 4.02 -14.97
N CYS A 133 -15.67 5.04 -15.39
CA CYS A 133 -15.71 5.49 -16.76
C CYS A 133 -14.35 5.94 -17.29
N ARG A 134 -14.23 5.95 -18.63
CA ARG A 134 -13.00 6.34 -19.32
C ARG A 134 -12.59 7.78 -19.02
N HIS A 135 -13.53 8.70 -18.87
CA HIS A 135 -13.21 10.09 -18.57
C HIS A 135 -12.53 10.22 -17.21
N ALA A 136 -13.07 9.59 -16.17
CA ALA A 136 -12.47 9.58 -14.84
C ALA A 136 -11.08 8.91 -14.85
N PHE A 137 -10.92 7.83 -15.63
CA PHE A 137 -9.61 7.20 -15.83
C PHE A 137 -8.61 8.18 -16.43
N GLU A 138 -8.95 8.86 -17.54
CA GLU A 138 -8.03 9.77 -18.23
C GLU A 138 -7.66 10.98 -17.36
N GLU A 139 -8.62 11.53 -16.63
CA GLU A 139 -8.38 12.64 -15.69
C GLU A 139 -7.43 12.22 -14.57
N HIS A 140 -7.73 11.09 -13.90
CA HIS A 140 -6.92 10.58 -12.80
C HIS A 140 -5.52 10.19 -13.27
N TRP A 141 -5.41 9.52 -14.42
CA TRP A 141 -4.15 9.16 -15.04
C TRP A 141 -3.24 10.38 -15.24
N ARG A 142 -3.75 11.43 -15.88
CA ARG A 142 -2.99 12.66 -16.14
C ARG A 142 -2.58 13.40 -14.87
N ARG A 143 -3.38 13.31 -13.82
CA ARG A 143 -3.10 13.95 -12.53
C ARG A 143 -1.96 13.25 -11.79
N HIS A 144 -1.86 11.94 -11.89
CA HIS A 144 -0.98 11.12 -11.05
C HIS A 144 0.18 10.46 -11.80
N THR A 145 0.31 10.68 -13.11
CA THR A 145 1.45 10.14 -13.87
C THR A 145 2.26 11.23 -14.56
N PRO A 146 3.57 11.01 -14.78
CA PRO A 146 4.41 11.87 -15.60
C PRO A 146 3.85 12.04 -17.02
N LYS A 147 4.09 13.22 -17.63
CA LYS A 147 3.56 13.58 -18.96
C LYS A 147 3.96 12.58 -20.06
N GLU A 148 5.12 11.97 -19.95
CA GLU A 148 5.61 10.95 -20.89
C GLU A 148 4.71 9.72 -21.01
N TYR A 149 3.91 9.43 -19.97
CA TYR A 149 2.98 8.29 -19.96
C TYR A 149 1.54 8.64 -20.34
N TRP A 150 1.21 9.91 -20.56
CA TRP A 150 -0.17 10.31 -20.86
C TRP A 150 -0.74 9.67 -22.13
N ALA A 151 0.10 9.51 -23.16
CA ALA A 151 -0.26 8.89 -24.42
C ALA A 151 0.17 7.42 -24.53
N ALA A 152 0.58 6.78 -23.42
CA ALA A 152 0.96 5.37 -23.45
C ALA A 152 -0.22 4.52 -23.95
N PRO A 153 -0.03 3.63 -24.94
CA PRO A 153 -1.12 2.88 -25.56
C PRO A 153 -1.71 1.81 -24.63
N ARG A 154 -0.92 1.35 -23.66
CA ARG A 154 -1.30 0.30 -22.72
C ARG A 154 -1.12 0.81 -21.29
N ARG A 155 -2.23 1.09 -20.62
CA ARG A 155 -2.26 1.70 -19.28
C ARG A 155 -3.15 0.92 -18.34
N ARG A 156 -2.71 0.76 -17.09
CA ARG A 156 -3.47 0.15 -16.01
C ARG A 156 -3.30 0.94 -14.73
N MET A 157 -4.33 0.92 -13.89
CA MET A 157 -4.28 1.40 -12.51
C MET A 157 -4.49 0.25 -11.56
N VAL A 158 -3.77 0.29 -10.44
CA VAL A 158 -3.84 -0.69 -9.37
C VAL A 158 -4.21 0.06 -8.10
N PHE A 159 -5.27 -0.38 -7.44
CA PHE A 159 -5.76 0.14 -6.18
C PHE A 159 -5.94 -0.97 -5.16
N GLY A 160 -5.84 -0.63 -3.88
CA GLY A 160 -6.25 -1.42 -2.73
C GLY A 160 -7.55 -0.90 -2.12
N HIS A 161 -7.58 -0.77 -0.78
CA HIS A 161 -8.57 -0.08 0.03
C HIS A 161 -9.97 -0.71 0.10
N THR A 162 -10.52 -1.18 -1.01
CA THR A 162 -11.90 -1.68 -1.06
C THR A 162 -12.05 -3.10 -0.54
N HIS A 163 -10.95 -3.82 -0.32
CA HIS A 163 -10.90 -5.25 0.03
C HIS A 163 -11.66 -6.14 -0.95
N ARG A 164 -11.82 -5.68 -2.20
CA ARG A 164 -12.51 -6.43 -3.26
C ARG A 164 -11.53 -6.72 -4.39
N GLN A 165 -11.44 -7.98 -4.76
CA GLN A 165 -10.72 -8.38 -5.97
C GLN A 165 -11.64 -8.18 -7.17
N CYS A 166 -11.27 -7.26 -8.05
CA CYS A 166 -11.94 -7.01 -9.33
C CYS A 166 -10.94 -6.54 -10.39
N VAL A 167 -11.26 -6.80 -11.65
CA VAL A 167 -10.47 -6.40 -12.81
C VAL A 167 -11.34 -5.58 -13.75
#